data_d11bdd5d06bdd1ecb33300eb10a97ba7
#
_entry.id   d11bdd5d06bdd1ecb33300eb10a97ba7
#
_cell.length_a   1.000
_cell.length_b   1.000
_cell.length_c   1.000
_cell.angle_alpha   90.00
_cell.angle_beta   90.00
_cell.angle_gamma   90.00
#
_symmetry.space_group_name_H-M   'P 1'
#
loop_
_entity.id
_entity.type
_entity.pdbx_description
1 polymer ?
#
loop_
_entity_poly.entity_id
_entity_poly.type
_entity_poly.pdbx_seq_one_letter_code
_entity_poly.pdbx_strand_id
1 'polypeptide(L)'
;MAEPGTAPAVTGYHHFAPTVSDVEASARWYERVFGMTRVPVTFPHHGGEEGGYAVVLVEPRSGIMLGLHHHDGNPGQPFDERRTGLDHMSLAVAGRADLDAWAEWLDSLGVENSGVVDTDNPVPYSVVVFRDPDNIQLELIYMPRNDSTSAANPE
;
A
#
# COMPACT_ATOMS: atom_id res chain seq x y z
N MET A 1 32.35 -2.66 -1.05
CA MET A 1 32.43 -1.19 -1.25
C MET A 1 31.80 -0.86 -2.58
N ALA A 2 30.93 0.15 -2.66
CA ALA A 2 30.35 0.57 -3.94
C ALA A 2 31.45 1.15 -4.84
N GLU A 3 31.36 0.90 -6.14
CA GLU A 3 32.21 1.53 -7.15
C GLU A 3 32.08 3.06 -7.08
N PRO A 4 33.17 3.83 -7.26
CA PRO A 4 33.07 5.29 -7.28
C PRO A 4 32.13 5.75 -8.39
N GLY A 5 31.09 6.48 -8.05
CA GLY A 5 30.09 7.03 -8.99
C GLY A 5 28.81 6.22 -9.16
N THR A 6 28.63 5.11 -8.42
CA THR A 6 27.38 4.36 -8.38
C THR A 6 26.66 4.57 -7.02
N ALA A 7 25.32 4.68 -7.05
CA ALA A 7 24.53 4.75 -5.82
C ALA A 7 24.67 3.44 -5.03
N PRO A 8 24.74 3.49 -3.67
CA PRO A 8 24.65 2.29 -2.86
C PRO A 8 23.36 1.52 -3.14
N ALA A 9 23.43 0.19 -3.03
CA ALA A 9 22.26 -0.67 -3.26
C ALA A 9 21.21 -0.50 -2.15
N VAL A 10 19.93 -0.52 -2.54
CA VAL A 10 18.80 -0.76 -1.65
C VAL A 10 18.38 -2.22 -1.79
N THR A 11 17.86 -2.81 -0.70
CA THR A 11 17.55 -4.25 -0.66
C THR A 11 16.09 -4.57 -0.97
N GLY A 12 15.24 -3.55 -1.03
CA GLY A 12 13.81 -3.69 -1.32
C GLY A 12 12.95 -2.61 -0.68
N TYR A 13 11.67 -2.87 -0.71
CA TYR A 13 10.67 -2.01 -0.11
C TYR A 13 10.43 -2.44 1.35
N HIS A 14 10.40 -1.50 2.31
CA HIS A 14 10.25 -1.83 3.72
C HIS A 14 8.83 -1.61 4.23
N HIS A 15 8.27 -0.42 4.09
CA HIS A 15 6.92 -0.09 4.54
C HIS A 15 6.35 1.11 3.78
N PHE A 16 5.04 1.25 3.83
CA PHE A 16 4.30 2.48 3.49
C PHE A 16 3.95 3.23 4.76
N ALA A 17 3.91 4.55 4.68
CA ALA A 17 3.64 5.39 5.84
C ALA A 17 2.72 6.58 5.49
N PRO A 18 1.42 6.35 5.34
CA PRO A 18 0.47 7.43 5.14
C PRO A 18 0.25 8.23 6.41
N THR A 19 0.04 9.53 6.26
CA THR A 19 -0.56 10.38 7.29
C THR A 19 -2.07 10.25 7.21
N VAL A 20 -2.71 10.00 8.35
CA VAL A 20 -4.16 9.80 8.45
C VAL A 20 -4.78 10.81 9.43
N SER A 21 -6.05 11.11 9.26
CA SER A 21 -6.76 12.06 10.12
C SER A 21 -7.12 11.48 11.50
N ASP A 22 -7.42 10.17 11.55
CA ASP A 22 -7.72 9.41 12.78
C ASP A 22 -7.01 8.05 12.72
N VAL A 23 -5.88 7.93 13.44
CA VAL A 23 -5.05 6.72 13.45
C VAL A 23 -5.83 5.50 13.93
N GLU A 24 -6.68 5.65 14.95
CA GLU A 24 -7.43 4.52 15.50
C GLU A 24 -8.55 4.05 14.57
N ALA A 25 -9.23 4.97 13.89
CA ALA A 25 -10.25 4.62 12.88
C ALA A 25 -9.59 3.95 11.66
N SER A 26 -8.49 4.49 11.18
CA SER A 26 -7.74 3.93 10.05
C SER A 26 -7.14 2.56 10.41
N ALA A 27 -6.55 2.40 11.60
CA ALA A 27 -6.03 1.11 12.05
C ALA A 27 -7.11 0.03 12.03
N ARG A 28 -8.28 0.29 12.64
CA ARG A 28 -9.41 -0.66 12.61
C ARG A 28 -9.89 -0.98 11.20
N TRP A 29 -9.85 0.00 10.31
CA TRP A 29 -10.24 -0.20 8.91
C TRP A 29 -9.26 -1.12 8.18
N TYR A 30 -7.94 -0.87 8.29
CA TYR A 30 -6.90 -1.70 7.66
C TYR A 30 -6.84 -3.12 8.27
N GLU A 31 -7.04 -3.26 9.59
CA GLU A 31 -7.19 -4.56 10.25
C GLU A 31 -8.37 -5.36 9.67
N ARG A 32 -9.52 -4.70 9.49
CA ARG A 32 -10.73 -5.33 8.95
C ARG A 32 -10.59 -5.68 7.47
N VAL A 33 -10.08 -4.78 6.65
CA VAL A 33 -10.03 -4.95 5.18
C VAL A 33 -8.93 -5.91 4.76
N PHE A 34 -7.73 -5.76 5.33
CA PHE A 34 -6.54 -6.53 4.92
C PHE A 34 -6.16 -7.65 5.89
N GLY A 35 -6.85 -7.79 7.02
CA GLY A 35 -6.48 -8.76 8.05
C GLY A 35 -5.14 -8.42 8.72
N MET A 36 -4.75 -7.14 8.72
CA MET A 36 -3.51 -6.71 9.35
C MET A 36 -3.58 -6.84 10.87
N THR A 37 -2.42 -6.99 11.49
CA THR A 37 -2.26 -7.05 12.95
C THR A 37 -1.44 -5.86 13.42
N ARG A 38 -1.93 -5.18 14.45
CA ARG A 38 -1.24 -4.03 15.06
C ARG A 38 -0.04 -4.49 15.89
N VAL A 39 1.09 -3.85 15.71
CA VAL A 39 2.24 -3.97 16.61
C VAL A 39 1.91 -3.25 17.92
N PRO A 40 2.13 -3.88 19.12
CA PRO A 40 1.62 -3.36 20.40
C PRO A 40 2.48 -2.23 20.99
N VAL A 41 3.11 -1.42 20.14
CA VAL A 41 3.87 -0.22 20.51
C VAL A 41 3.59 0.90 19.51
N THR A 42 3.71 2.14 19.96
CA THR A 42 3.74 3.31 19.08
C THR A 42 5.18 3.72 18.80
N PHE A 43 5.41 4.30 17.64
CA PHE A 43 6.71 4.77 17.21
C PHE A 43 6.73 6.30 17.22
N PRO A 44 7.83 6.94 17.70
CA PRO A 44 7.95 8.37 17.59
C PRO A 44 8.03 8.79 16.12
N HIS A 45 7.61 10.01 15.85
CA HIS A 45 7.76 10.56 14.52
C HIS A 45 9.23 10.78 14.17
N HIS A 46 9.59 10.69 12.87
CA HIS A 46 10.94 10.92 12.40
C HIS A 46 11.45 12.32 12.86
N GLY A 47 12.55 12.33 13.60
CA GLY A 47 13.16 13.56 14.11
C GLY A 47 12.80 13.92 15.55
N GLY A 48 11.96 13.16 16.26
CA GLY A 48 11.70 13.35 17.68
C GLY A 48 10.31 12.96 18.13
N GLU A 49 10.06 13.12 19.43
CA GLU A 49 8.79 12.78 20.08
C GLU A 49 7.73 13.86 19.95
N GLU A 50 8.10 15.05 19.46
CA GLU A 50 7.18 16.17 19.29
C GLU A 50 6.49 16.13 17.93
N GLY A 51 5.20 16.47 17.91
CA GLY A 51 4.43 16.70 16.70
C GLY A 51 3.75 15.48 16.10
N GLY A 52 3.88 14.27 16.70
CA GLY A 52 3.16 13.11 16.22
C GLY A 52 3.74 11.76 16.63
N TYR A 53 3.07 10.71 16.15
CA TYR A 53 3.46 9.32 16.38
C TYR A 53 2.97 8.43 15.23
N ALA A 54 3.44 7.19 15.18
CA ALA A 54 2.97 6.19 14.24
C ALA A 54 2.50 4.92 14.94
N VAL A 55 1.47 4.31 14.37
CA VAL A 55 1.01 2.94 14.65
C VAL A 55 1.37 2.06 13.48
N VAL A 56 2.01 0.92 13.74
CA VAL A 56 2.42 -0.02 12.69
C VAL A 56 1.47 -1.21 12.64
N LEU A 57 1.02 -1.53 11.44
CA LEU A 57 0.24 -2.70 11.11
C LEU A 57 1.07 -3.63 10.21
N VAL A 58 0.90 -4.94 10.38
CA VAL A 58 1.58 -5.96 9.58
C VAL A 58 0.56 -6.93 9.00
N GLU A 59 0.60 -7.20 7.70
CA GLU A 59 -0.14 -8.30 7.09
C GLU A 59 0.67 -9.59 7.32
N PRO A 60 0.13 -10.56 8.11
CA PRO A 60 0.95 -11.64 8.67
C PRO A 60 1.42 -12.67 7.64
N ARG A 61 0.76 -12.79 6.48
CA ARG A 61 1.14 -13.76 5.43
C ARG A 61 2.24 -13.24 4.50
N SER A 62 2.18 -11.96 4.15
CA SER A 62 3.14 -11.33 3.23
C SER A 62 4.25 -10.57 3.94
N GLY A 63 4.05 -10.19 5.21
CA GLY A 63 4.95 -9.32 5.94
C GLY A 63 4.89 -7.85 5.52
N ILE A 64 3.91 -7.46 4.70
CA ILE A 64 3.72 -6.05 4.31
C ILE A 64 3.42 -5.22 5.55
N MET A 65 4.17 -4.14 5.71
CA MET A 65 4.03 -3.22 6.85
C MET A 65 3.45 -1.88 6.40
N LEU A 66 2.55 -1.36 7.23
CA LEU A 66 1.92 -0.06 7.07
C LEU A 66 2.11 0.75 8.35
N GLY A 67 2.69 1.94 8.25
CA GLY A 67 2.85 2.88 9.34
C GLY A 67 1.83 4.01 9.26
N LEU A 68 0.79 3.99 10.09
CA LEU A 68 -0.22 5.05 10.14
C LEU A 68 0.30 6.19 11.01
N HIS A 69 0.54 7.35 10.40
CA HIS A 69 1.09 8.51 11.09
C HIS A 69 0.01 9.49 11.53
N HIS A 70 0.10 9.88 12.79
CA HIS A 70 -0.57 11.06 13.34
C HIS A 70 0.38 12.25 13.30
N HIS A 71 -0.10 13.40 12.87
CA HIS A 71 0.57 14.68 12.99
C HIS A 71 -0.33 15.68 13.71
N ASP A 72 0.18 16.31 14.76
CA ASP A 72 -0.58 17.31 15.55
C ASP A 72 -1.08 18.48 14.67
N GLY A 73 -0.31 18.83 13.65
CA GLY A 73 -0.67 19.89 12.70
C GLY A 73 -1.52 19.45 11.51
N ASN A 74 -1.98 18.19 11.46
CA ASN A 74 -2.79 17.72 10.33
C ASN A 74 -4.17 18.40 10.34
N PRO A 75 -4.54 19.14 9.27
CA PRO A 75 -5.82 19.83 9.21
C PRO A 75 -7.02 18.91 8.95
N GLY A 76 -6.82 17.58 8.82
CA GLY A 76 -7.89 16.61 8.56
C GLY A 76 -8.50 16.70 7.17
N GLN A 77 -7.78 17.22 6.19
CA GLN A 77 -8.25 17.26 4.81
C GLN A 77 -8.19 15.85 4.19
N PRO A 78 -9.20 15.45 3.38
CA PRO A 78 -9.13 14.21 2.64
C PRO A 78 -7.97 14.25 1.64
N PHE A 79 -7.40 13.08 1.38
CA PHE A 79 -6.35 12.91 0.39
C PHE A 79 -6.86 13.28 -1.01
N ASP A 80 -5.98 13.89 -1.80
CA ASP A 80 -6.23 14.27 -3.19
C ASP A 80 -4.97 13.96 -4.01
N GLU A 81 -5.00 12.90 -4.79
CA GLU A 81 -3.89 12.41 -5.61
C GLU A 81 -3.45 13.40 -6.71
N ARG A 82 -4.26 14.42 -7.01
CA ARG A 82 -3.88 15.47 -7.96
C ARG A 82 -2.87 16.46 -7.40
N ARG A 83 -2.60 16.39 -6.09
CA ARG A 83 -1.55 17.19 -5.45
C ARG A 83 -0.21 16.48 -5.58
N THR A 84 0.87 17.25 -5.75
CA THR A 84 2.23 16.68 -5.78
C THR A 84 2.51 15.88 -4.53
N GLY A 85 2.87 14.60 -4.69
CA GLY A 85 3.15 13.67 -3.59
C GLY A 85 2.92 12.23 -4.03
N LEU A 86 2.36 11.43 -3.15
CA LEU A 86 1.92 10.07 -3.47
C LEU A 86 0.65 10.14 -4.33
N ASP A 87 0.55 9.33 -5.36
CA ASP A 87 -0.69 9.14 -6.14
C ASP A 87 -1.54 8.04 -5.50
N HIS A 88 -0.98 6.84 -5.37
CA HIS A 88 -1.67 5.69 -4.79
C HIS A 88 -0.68 4.69 -4.17
N MET A 89 -1.23 3.73 -3.45
CA MET A 89 -0.50 2.57 -2.95
C MET A 89 -1.02 1.32 -3.65
N SER A 90 -0.14 0.59 -4.33
CA SER A 90 -0.49 -0.63 -5.08
C SER A 90 0.07 -1.87 -4.39
N LEU A 91 -0.78 -2.88 -4.21
CA LEU A 91 -0.45 -4.18 -3.61
C LEU A 91 -0.67 -5.29 -4.64
N ALA A 92 0.32 -6.15 -4.80
CA ALA A 92 0.24 -7.26 -5.75
C ALA A 92 -0.60 -8.43 -5.19
N VAL A 93 -1.36 -9.06 -6.08
CA VAL A 93 -2.01 -10.35 -5.82
C VAL A 93 -1.39 -11.43 -6.71
N ALA A 94 -1.56 -12.71 -6.32
CA ALA A 94 -0.89 -13.82 -7.00
C ALA A 94 -1.51 -14.16 -8.37
N GLY A 95 -2.80 -13.91 -8.54
CA GLY A 95 -3.52 -14.24 -9.77
C GLY A 95 -4.69 -13.32 -10.08
N ARG A 96 -5.14 -13.33 -11.34
CA ARG A 96 -6.30 -12.53 -11.79
C ARG A 96 -7.57 -12.87 -11.00
N ALA A 97 -7.79 -14.16 -10.68
CA ALA A 97 -8.94 -14.60 -9.90
C ALA A 97 -8.95 -14.08 -8.46
N ASP A 98 -7.79 -13.74 -7.90
CA ASP A 98 -7.73 -13.13 -6.57
C ASP A 98 -8.35 -11.72 -6.56
N LEU A 99 -8.31 -11.00 -7.69
CA LEU A 99 -8.96 -9.69 -7.81
C LEU A 99 -10.49 -9.81 -7.77
N ASP A 100 -11.07 -10.86 -8.36
CA ASP A 100 -12.51 -11.12 -8.26
C ASP A 100 -12.90 -11.38 -6.80
N ALA A 101 -12.13 -12.21 -6.10
CA ALA A 101 -12.35 -12.49 -4.68
C ALA A 101 -12.18 -11.23 -3.81
N TRP A 102 -11.24 -10.36 -4.15
CA TRP A 102 -11.06 -9.09 -3.45
C TRP A 102 -12.20 -8.11 -3.68
N ALA A 103 -12.72 -8.00 -4.92
CA ALA A 103 -13.88 -7.16 -5.20
C ALA A 103 -15.11 -7.63 -4.41
N GLU A 104 -15.40 -8.94 -4.40
CA GLU A 104 -16.47 -9.53 -3.58
C GLU A 104 -16.27 -9.28 -2.07
N TRP A 105 -15.02 -9.39 -1.59
CA TRP A 105 -14.68 -9.11 -0.20
C TRP A 105 -14.94 -7.65 0.18
N LEU A 106 -14.48 -6.69 -0.63
CA LEU A 106 -14.71 -5.27 -0.43
C LEU A 106 -16.21 -4.93 -0.43
N ASP A 107 -16.97 -5.49 -1.37
CA ASP A 107 -18.44 -5.36 -1.43
C ASP A 107 -19.10 -5.88 -0.16
N SER A 108 -18.66 -7.03 0.36
CA SER A 108 -19.19 -7.63 1.59
C SER A 108 -18.96 -6.75 2.83
N LEU A 109 -17.90 -5.93 2.80
CA LEU A 109 -17.56 -4.97 3.84
C LEU A 109 -18.20 -3.59 3.64
N GLY A 110 -18.91 -3.38 2.53
CA GLY A 110 -19.47 -2.09 2.13
C GLY A 110 -18.39 -1.07 1.74
N VAL A 111 -17.24 -1.52 1.26
CA VAL A 111 -16.16 -0.68 0.74
C VAL A 111 -16.39 -0.48 -0.75
N GLU A 112 -16.69 0.75 -1.15
CA GLU A 112 -16.86 1.11 -2.56
C GLU A 112 -15.56 0.85 -3.33
N ASN A 113 -15.67 0.20 -4.50
CA ASN A 113 -14.52 -0.15 -5.33
C ASN A 113 -14.88 -0.10 -6.82
N SER A 114 -13.87 -0.14 -7.69
CA SER A 114 -14.03 -0.08 -9.15
C SER A 114 -14.60 -1.35 -9.77
N GLY A 115 -14.72 -2.46 -9.01
CA GLY A 115 -14.73 -3.78 -9.61
C GLY A 115 -13.38 -4.08 -10.27
N VAL A 116 -13.28 -5.25 -10.90
CA VAL A 116 -12.06 -5.62 -11.63
C VAL A 116 -12.03 -4.94 -12.98
N VAL A 117 -10.92 -4.25 -13.27
CA VAL A 117 -10.65 -3.61 -14.55
C VAL A 117 -9.46 -4.30 -15.21
N ASP A 118 -9.69 -4.91 -16.37
CA ASP A 118 -8.67 -5.54 -17.20
C ASP A 118 -8.22 -4.59 -18.31
N THR A 119 -6.92 -4.52 -18.59
CA THR A 119 -6.36 -3.72 -19.69
C THR A 119 -5.16 -4.42 -20.33
N ASP A 120 -4.97 -4.18 -21.64
CA ASP A 120 -3.83 -4.67 -22.42
C ASP A 120 -2.87 -3.55 -22.84
N ASN A 121 -3.18 -2.30 -22.50
CA ASN A 121 -2.42 -1.14 -22.93
C ASN A 121 -1.87 -0.34 -21.74
N PRO A 122 -0.53 -0.07 -21.66
CA PRO A 122 0.52 -0.43 -22.64
C PRO A 122 0.99 -1.89 -22.54
N VAL A 123 0.63 -2.58 -21.47
CA VAL A 123 0.92 -4.01 -21.19
C VAL A 123 -0.29 -4.62 -20.50
N PRO A 124 -0.48 -5.96 -20.53
CA PRO A 124 -1.56 -6.60 -19.80
C PRO A 124 -1.42 -6.43 -18.29
N TYR A 125 -2.45 -5.93 -17.63
CA TYR A 125 -2.62 -5.97 -16.18
C TYR A 125 -4.10 -5.89 -15.80
N SER A 126 -4.41 -6.24 -14.57
CA SER A 126 -5.75 -6.14 -13.99
C SER A 126 -5.68 -5.50 -12.64
N VAL A 127 -6.66 -4.66 -12.29
CA VAL A 127 -6.69 -3.92 -11.03
C VAL A 127 -8.09 -3.89 -10.40
N VAL A 128 -8.10 -3.70 -9.07
CA VAL A 128 -9.25 -3.21 -8.31
C VAL A 128 -8.79 -1.98 -7.54
N VAL A 129 -9.49 -0.87 -7.69
CA VAL A 129 -9.18 0.41 -7.04
C VAL A 129 -10.26 0.75 -6.02
N PHE A 130 -9.86 1.21 -4.84
CA PHE A 130 -10.75 1.63 -3.75
C PHE A 130 -10.08 2.68 -2.88
N ARG A 131 -10.77 3.14 -1.83
CA ARG A 131 -10.29 4.23 -0.99
C ARG A 131 -10.31 3.83 0.48
N ASP A 132 -9.33 4.32 1.24
CA ASP A 132 -9.34 4.25 2.69
C ASP A 132 -10.21 5.36 3.33
N PRO A 133 -10.35 5.43 4.67
CA PRO A 133 -11.16 6.46 5.31
C PRO A 133 -10.73 7.90 5.05
N ASP A 134 -9.46 8.14 4.76
CA ASP A 134 -8.91 9.46 4.42
C ASP A 134 -8.91 9.75 2.91
N ASN A 135 -9.60 8.93 2.12
CA ASN A 135 -9.64 8.99 0.65
C ASN A 135 -8.31 8.66 -0.03
N ILE A 136 -7.37 8.00 0.68
CA ILE A 136 -6.12 7.55 0.07
C ILE A 136 -6.45 6.45 -0.94
N GLN A 137 -5.97 6.62 -2.17
CA GLN A 137 -6.20 5.65 -3.25
C GLN A 137 -5.36 4.40 -3.02
N LEU A 138 -6.04 3.26 -3.00
CA LEU A 138 -5.48 1.93 -2.88
C LEU A 138 -5.79 1.14 -4.15
N GLU A 139 -4.84 0.32 -4.55
CA GLU A 139 -4.95 -0.54 -5.71
C GLU A 139 -4.49 -1.95 -5.37
N LEU A 140 -5.25 -2.94 -5.82
CA LEU A 140 -4.80 -4.32 -5.91
C LEU A 140 -4.51 -4.60 -7.39
N ILE A 141 -3.32 -5.14 -7.67
CA ILE A 141 -2.86 -5.35 -9.04
C ILE A 141 -2.42 -6.79 -9.28
N TYR A 142 -2.80 -7.32 -10.44
CA TYR A 142 -2.22 -8.51 -11.03
C TYR A 142 -1.57 -8.16 -12.37
N MET A 143 -0.31 -8.55 -12.53
CA MET A 143 0.39 -8.50 -13.82
C MET A 143 0.78 -9.93 -14.23
N PRO A 144 0.36 -10.41 -15.40
CA PRO A 144 0.83 -11.69 -15.93
C PRO A 144 2.35 -11.67 -16.04
N ARG A 145 3.01 -12.73 -15.55
CA ARG A 145 4.45 -12.88 -15.77
C ARG A 145 4.67 -13.12 -17.26
N ASN A 146 5.40 -12.24 -17.91
CA ASN A 146 5.94 -12.54 -19.23
C ASN A 146 7.09 -13.53 -19.02
N ASP A 147 6.90 -14.80 -19.35
CA ASP A 147 7.92 -15.84 -19.32
C ASP A 147 9.09 -15.57 -20.29
N SER A 148 9.10 -14.45 -21.00
CA SER A 148 10.12 -14.04 -21.95
C SER A 148 11.39 -13.43 -21.33
N THR A 149 11.47 -13.26 -20.00
CA THR A 149 12.67 -12.72 -19.32
C THR A 149 13.53 -13.79 -18.65
N SER A 150 13.20 -15.07 -18.79
CA SER A 150 13.99 -16.18 -18.21
C SER A 150 15.14 -16.69 -19.11
N ALA A 151 15.45 -16.01 -20.21
CA ALA A 151 16.48 -16.46 -21.14
C ALA A 151 17.53 -15.38 -21.41
N ALA A 152 18.20 -14.88 -20.37
CA ALA A 152 19.47 -14.17 -20.52
C ALA A 152 20.26 -14.17 -19.21
N ASN A 153 20.81 -15.33 -18.85
CA ASN A 153 22.07 -15.39 -18.14
C ASN A 153 22.96 -16.43 -18.85
N PRO A 154 23.75 -16.04 -19.86
CA PRO A 154 24.90 -16.87 -20.28
C PRO A 154 26.01 -16.72 -19.26
N GLU A 155 26.62 -17.82 -18.93
CA GLU A 155 27.76 -18.05 -18.04
C GLU A 155 28.89 -17.02 -18.16
#